data_e9ca43e8983e121978ba0b90a25bff92
#
_entry.id   e9ca43e8983e121978ba0b90a25bff92
#
_cell.length_a   1.000
_cell.length_b   1.000
_cell.length_c   1.000
_cell.angle_alpha   90.00
_cell.angle_beta   90.00
_cell.angle_gamma   90.00
#
_symmetry.space_group_name_H-M   'P 1'
#
loop_
_entity.id
_entity.type
_entity.pdbx_description
1 polymer ?
#
loop_
_entity_poly.entity_id
_entity_poly.type
_entity_poly.pdbx_seq_one_letter_code
_entity_poly.pdbx_strand_id
1 'polypeptide(L)'
;MGAFLEAVIELKPQLQMYLLKWNGAVVVAPGRLLPSVALSVFGSDRIHFALDGHHPFGACHHQKIVVADDSFAFCGGIDATENRWDTSEHLPDDPRRVCKDGSPAKPWHDVTSAMTGAAASALSDLSRKRWERATGEQLERPPVPDRPIWPEGLDTCGRNLEIAIARTEPPYGDRRLVNEIENLFLDSIKSAKDVIYIESQYFTAKSICDALSARLEEKCGPEVIVINPKAAQSDFENDAMHVLRNRMIEKLQSVDHQDRFRIYYPVNAAQEPIYVHAKIMIVDQTVIHLGSSNINDRSMGFDTECNVALKGENDLISHTRSRLLAEHLGVGIDHFDQTLKRHASLIATIDELNSETERGLRSIKKRPENLRGKILAKTRMMDQRYTPREVSTAGKGMRPRHVALIGTAVAIGLLGWQAWKWRRGNPRQ
;
A
#
# COMPACT_ATOMS: atom_id res chain seq x y z
N MET A 1 15.03 -12.51 -5.80
CA MET A 1 14.05 -13.29 -5.03
C MET A 1 14.26 -14.79 -5.23
N GLY A 2 14.13 -15.40 -6.43
CA GLY A 2 14.26 -16.83 -6.63
C GLY A 2 15.56 -17.41 -6.04
N ALA A 3 16.72 -16.89 -6.46
CA ALA A 3 18.02 -17.33 -5.94
C ALA A 3 18.16 -17.17 -4.40
N PHE A 4 17.52 -16.14 -3.80
CA PHE A 4 17.48 -15.99 -2.35
C PHE A 4 16.67 -17.11 -1.70
N LEU A 5 15.48 -17.44 -2.23
CA LEU A 5 14.64 -18.51 -1.70
C LEU A 5 15.33 -19.88 -1.83
N GLU A 6 16.00 -20.15 -2.93
CA GLU A 6 16.80 -21.37 -3.15
C GLU A 6 17.94 -21.47 -2.13
N ALA A 7 18.72 -20.38 -1.94
CA ALA A 7 19.79 -20.38 -0.96
C ALA A 7 19.30 -20.62 0.49
N VAL A 8 18.16 -20.04 0.87
CA VAL A 8 17.57 -20.26 2.20
C VAL A 8 17.09 -21.71 2.37
N ILE A 9 16.49 -22.31 1.33
CA ILE A 9 16.07 -23.72 1.33
C ILE A 9 17.27 -24.68 1.45
N GLU A 10 18.39 -24.37 0.79
CA GLU A 10 19.63 -25.16 0.91
C GLU A 10 20.20 -25.12 2.33
N LEU A 11 20.21 -23.91 2.94
CA LEU A 11 20.69 -23.71 4.31
C LEU A 11 19.80 -24.38 5.37
N LYS A 12 18.52 -24.60 5.08
CA LYS A 12 17.53 -25.15 6.02
C LYS A 12 16.82 -26.37 5.41
N PRO A 13 17.36 -27.58 5.55
CA PRO A 13 16.84 -28.79 4.89
C PRO A 13 15.38 -29.15 5.21
N GLN A 14 14.85 -28.72 6.35
CA GLN A 14 13.46 -29.00 6.75
C GLN A 14 12.47 -27.89 6.38
N LEU A 15 12.96 -26.77 5.84
CA LEU A 15 12.10 -25.63 5.48
C LEU A 15 11.20 -25.96 4.30
N GLN A 16 9.92 -25.64 4.43
CA GLN A 16 8.93 -25.65 3.37
C GLN A 16 8.49 -24.21 3.12
N MET A 17 8.43 -23.76 1.87
CA MET A 17 8.01 -22.42 1.50
C MET A 17 6.74 -22.48 0.66
N TYR A 18 5.73 -21.69 1.02
CA TYR A 18 4.44 -21.57 0.34
C TYR A 18 4.29 -20.17 -0.22
N LEU A 19 4.24 -20.04 -1.54
CA LEU A 19 4.19 -18.78 -2.26
C LEU A 19 2.84 -18.64 -2.98
N LEU A 20 1.99 -17.77 -2.48
CA LEU A 20 0.68 -17.50 -3.07
C LEU A 20 0.69 -16.16 -3.81
N LYS A 21 0.36 -16.17 -5.10
CA LYS A 21 0.36 -14.98 -5.95
C LYS A 21 -0.98 -14.78 -6.64
N TRP A 22 -1.34 -13.52 -6.83
CA TRP A 22 -2.53 -13.13 -7.58
C TRP A 22 -2.45 -13.60 -9.04
N ASN A 23 -3.49 -14.28 -9.52
CA ASN A 23 -3.56 -14.84 -10.87
C ASN A 23 -3.71 -13.79 -11.98
N GLY A 24 -4.27 -12.62 -11.67
CA GLY A 24 -4.44 -11.52 -12.64
C GLY A 24 -3.12 -10.95 -13.15
N ALA A 25 -1.99 -11.25 -12.49
CA ALA A 25 -0.65 -10.96 -13.01
C ALA A 25 -0.39 -11.63 -14.38
N VAL A 26 -1.08 -12.73 -14.70
CA VAL A 26 -1.03 -13.40 -16.03
C VAL A 26 -1.45 -12.44 -17.14
N VAL A 27 -2.48 -11.64 -16.89
CA VAL A 27 -3.07 -10.74 -17.89
C VAL A 27 -2.40 -9.37 -17.89
N VAL A 28 -2.16 -8.82 -16.69
CA VAL A 28 -1.69 -7.42 -16.52
C VAL A 28 -0.18 -7.30 -16.70
N ALA A 29 0.58 -8.33 -16.34
CA ALA A 29 2.05 -8.32 -16.41
C ALA A 29 2.60 -9.74 -16.64
N PRO A 30 2.37 -10.36 -17.82
CA PRO A 30 2.73 -11.75 -18.10
C PRO A 30 4.22 -12.05 -17.90
N GLY A 31 5.10 -11.10 -18.23
CA GLY A 31 6.55 -11.26 -18.01
C GLY A 31 6.97 -11.35 -16.54
N ARG A 32 6.14 -10.90 -15.59
CA ARG A 32 6.40 -11.00 -14.15
C ARG A 32 6.02 -12.35 -13.54
N LEU A 33 5.34 -13.22 -14.30
CA LEU A 33 5.03 -14.59 -13.87
C LEU A 33 6.12 -15.58 -14.20
N LEU A 34 6.86 -15.36 -15.29
CA LEU A 34 7.90 -16.26 -15.74
C LEU A 34 8.89 -16.69 -14.64
N PRO A 35 9.40 -15.77 -13.79
CA PRO A 35 10.28 -16.16 -12.68
C PRO A 35 9.60 -17.05 -11.65
N SER A 36 8.30 -16.83 -11.37
CA SER A 36 7.55 -17.63 -10.39
C SER A 36 7.22 -19.03 -10.94
N VAL A 37 6.86 -19.11 -12.22
CA VAL A 37 6.65 -20.40 -12.92
C VAL A 37 7.96 -21.15 -13.04
N ALA A 38 9.06 -20.48 -13.37
CA ALA A 38 10.38 -21.12 -13.41
C ALA A 38 10.77 -21.68 -12.04
N LEU A 39 10.51 -20.94 -10.96
CA LEU A 39 10.75 -21.41 -9.59
C LEU A 39 9.90 -22.64 -9.24
N SER A 40 8.66 -22.70 -9.72
CA SER A 40 7.75 -23.83 -9.48
C SER A 40 8.10 -25.09 -10.31
N VAL A 41 8.76 -24.91 -11.46
CA VAL A 41 9.10 -26.03 -12.36
C VAL A 41 10.52 -26.53 -12.15
N PHE A 42 11.45 -25.64 -11.86
CA PHE A 42 12.89 -25.93 -11.78
C PHE A 42 13.48 -25.74 -10.39
N GLY A 43 12.70 -25.20 -9.44
CA GLY A 43 13.12 -25.00 -8.06
C GLY A 43 13.06 -26.29 -7.23
N SER A 44 13.40 -26.16 -5.95
CA SER A 44 13.29 -27.26 -4.98
C SER A 44 11.83 -27.67 -4.78
N ASP A 45 11.57 -28.97 -4.63
CA ASP A 45 10.25 -29.54 -4.29
C ASP A 45 9.67 -29.00 -2.98
N ARG A 46 10.50 -28.32 -2.17
CA ARG A 46 10.12 -27.65 -0.94
C ARG A 46 9.66 -26.20 -1.14
N ILE A 47 9.60 -25.72 -2.38
CA ILE A 47 9.04 -24.43 -2.75
C ILE A 47 7.71 -24.64 -3.46
N HIS A 48 6.62 -24.49 -2.74
CA HIS A 48 5.27 -24.64 -3.24
C HIS A 48 4.75 -23.31 -3.77
N PHE A 49 4.33 -23.27 -5.02
CA PHE A 49 3.81 -22.06 -5.67
C PHE A 49 2.37 -22.26 -6.13
N ALA A 50 1.49 -21.31 -5.82
CA ALA A 50 0.12 -21.34 -6.31
C ALA A 50 -0.35 -19.95 -6.76
N LEU A 51 -1.33 -19.93 -7.67
CA LEU A 51 -2.02 -18.72 -8.12
C LEU A 51 -3.40 -18.65 -7.44
N ASP A 52 -3.69 -17.50 -6.81
CA ASP A 52 -4.98 -17.23 -6.19
C ASP A 52 -5.89 -16.48 -7.17
N GLY A 53 -6.95 -17.14 -7.63
CA GLY A 53 -7.99 -16.61 -8.50
C GLY A 53 -9.33 -16.39 -7.79
N HIS A 54 -9.39 -16.54 -6.47
CA HIS A 54 -10.63 -16.47 -5.69
C HIS A 54 -11.06 -15.02 -5.39
N HIS A 55 -11.24 -14.23 -6.44
CA HIS A 55 -11.67 -12.83 -6.40
C HIS A 55 -12.57 -12.49 -7.60
N PRO A 56 -13.39 -11.43 -7.52
CA PRO A 56 -14.18 -10.94 -8.65
C PRO A 56 -13.28 -10.51 -9.81
N PHE A 57 -13.85 -10.53 -11.02
CA PHE A 57 -13.14 -10.06 -12.20
C PHE A 57 -12.70 -8.58 -12.04
N GLY A 58 -11.42 -8.31 -12.28
CA GLY A 58 -10.82 -6.98 -12.15
C GLY A 58 -10.34 -6.62 -10.74
N ALA A 59 -10.69 -7.41 -9.72
CA ALA A 59 -10.11 -7.27 -8.38
C ALA A 59 -8.73 -7.91 -8.31
N CYS A 60 -7.91 -7.50 -7.32
CA CYS A 60 -6.63 -8.12 -7.07
C CYS A 60 -6.47 -8.57 -5.61
N HIS A 61 -5.58 -9.54 -5.41
CA HIS A 61 -5.05 -9.85 -4.09
C HIS A 61 -3.89 -8.91 -3.80
N HIS A 62 -4.13 -7.90 -2.94
CA HIS A 62 -3.16 -6.86 -2.67
C HIS A 62 -2.50 -6.98 -1.30
N GLN A 63 -2.87 -7.95 -0.49
CA GLN A 63 -2.24 -8.26 0.79
C GLN A 63 -0.76 -8.61 0.63
N LYS A 64 0.09 -8.06 1.51
CA LYS A 64 1.52 -8.32 1.59
C LYS A 64 1.83 -8.86 2.98
N ILE A 65 1.83 -10.17 3.10
CA ILE A 65 2.02 -10.89 4.35
C ILE A 65 3.13 -11.91 4.15
N VAL A 66 4.07 -11.94 5.07
CA VAL A 66 5.09 -12.99 5.17
C VAL A 66 5.00 -13.55 6.58
N VAL A 67 4.88 -14.87 6.72
CA VAL A 67 4.82 -15.55 8.03
C VAL A 67 5.88 -16.63 8.11
N ALA A 68 6.44 -16.82 9.29
CA ALA A 68 7.39 -17.87 9.60
C ALA A 68 6.93 -18.61 10.87
N ASP A 69 6.64 -19.91 10.71
CA ASP A 69 6.36 -20.88 11.78
C ASP A 69 5.33 -20.41 12.83
N ASP A 70 4.28 -19.70 12.40
CA ASP A 70 3.23 -19.12 13.27
C ASP A 70 3.76 -18.19 14.40
N SER A 71 5.04 -17.91 14.41
CA SER A 71 5.73 -17.21 15.50
C SER A 71 6.21 -15.82 15.13
N PHE A 72 6.45 -15.56 13.83
CA PHE A 72 6.92 -14.28 13.31
C PHE A 72 6.18 -13.91 12.01
N ALA A 73 5.83 -12.63 11.87
CA ALA A 73 5.15 -12.16 10.67
C ALA A 73 5.54 -10.72 10.29
N PHE A 74 5.53 -10.46 8.96
CA PHE A 74 5.47 -9.12 8.40
C PHE A 74 4.08 -8.86 7.80
N CYS A 75 3.58 -7.64 7.99
CA CYS A 75 2.39 -7.12 7.32
C CYS A 75 2.60 -5.63 7.02
N GLY A 76 2.45 -5.22 5.75
CA GLY A 76 2.70 -3.83 5.39
C GLY A 76 2.50 -3.51 3.92
N GLY A 77 3.11 -2.42 3.45
CA GLY A 77 3.06 -1.95 2.07
C GLY A 77 4.07 -2.60 1.14
N ILE A 78 5.14 -3.19 1.67
CA ILE A 78 6.30 -3.62 0.91
C ILE A 78 6.00 -4.83 0.02
N ASP A 79 6.15 -4.64 -1.30
CA ASP A 79 6.14 -5.73 -2.28
C ASP A 79 7.50 -6.40 -2.37
N ALA A 80 7.53 -7.73 -2.38
CA ALA A 80 8.74 -8.51 -2.63
C ALA A 80 9.08 -8.56 -4.14
N THR A 81 9.45 -7.41 -4.71
CA THR A 81 9.78 -7.25 -6.14
C THR A 81 10.96 -6.30 -6.33
N GLU A 82 11.47 -6.17 -7.55
CA GLU A 82 12.55 -5.22 -7.87
C GLU A 82 12.08 -3.76 -7.74
N ASN A 83 13.05 -2.83 -7.66
CA ASN A 83 12.82 -1.38 -7.56
C ASN A 83 12.01 -0.97 -6.31
N ARG A 84 12.21 -1.66 -5.18
CA ARG A 84 11.57 -1.38 -3.90
C ARG A 84 12.57 -1.16 -2.76
N TRP A 85 13.86 -1.32 -3.07
CA TRP A 85 14.90 -1.10 -2.08
C TRP A 85 15.33 0.36 -2.08
N ASP A 86 15.40 0.94 -0.90
CA ASP A 86 16.02 2.24 -0.62
C ASP A 86 16.40 2.28 0.87
N THR A 87 17.05 3.36 1.30
CA THR A 87 17.32 3.66 2.71
C THR A 87 16.55 4.91 3.13
N SER A 88 16.40 5.14 4.44
CA SER A 88 15.76 6.34 4.99
C SER A 88 16.49 7.65 4.64
N GLU A 89 17.73 7.56 4.16
CA GLU A 89 18.47 8.72 3.68
C GLU A 89 18.06 9.17 2.29
N HIS A 90 17.48 8.30 1.46
CA HIS A 90 17.06 8.54 0.08
C HIS A 90 18.13 9.26 -0.75
N LEU A 91 19.40 8.83 -0.62
CA LEU A 91 20.53 9.48 -1.26
C LEU A 91 20.29 9.62 -2.77
N PRO A 92 20.58 10.78 -3.38
CA PRO A 92 20.67 10.90 -4.83
C PRO A 92 21.67 9.86 -5.38
N ASP A 93 21.34 9.25 -6.52
CA ASP A 93 22.23 8.33 -7.24
C ASP A 93 22.89 7.24 -6.38
N ASP A 94 22.17 6.68 -5.37
CA ASP A 94 22.70 5.60 -4.53
C ASP A 94 23.08 4.39 -5.40
N PRO A 95 24.37 4.01 -5.46
CA PRO A 95 24.87 2.93 -6.32
C PRO A 95 24.33 1.55 -5.96
N ARG A 96 23.75 1.40 -4.77
CA ARG A 96 23.09 0.16 -4.31
C ARG A 96 21.66 0.05 -4.83
N ARG A 97 21.04 1.18 -5.21
CA ARG A 97 19.67 1.26 -5.69
C ARG A 97 19.59 1.03 -7.20
N VAL A 98 19.72 -0.24 -7.57
CA VAL A 98 19.78 -0.67 -8.98
C VAL A 98 18.70 -1.72 -9.30
N CYS A 99 18.25 -1.70 -10.53
CA CYS A 99 17.40 -2.72 -11.10
C CYS A 99 18.20 -3.99 -11.42
N LYS A 100 17.50 -5.08 -11.75
CA LYS A 100 18.14 -6.35 -12.13
C LYS A 100 19.05 -6.23 -13.36
N ASP A 101 18.75 -5.33 -14.27
CA ASP A 101 19.55 -5.04 -15.47
C ASP A 101 20.70 -4.06 -15.21
N GLY A 102 20.92 -3.66 -13.95
CA GLY A 102 21.95 -2.71 -13.55
C GLY A 102 21.57 -1.25 -13.74
N SER A 103 20.40 -0.94 -14.29
CA SER A 103 19.94 0.45 -14.42
C SER A 103 19.59 1.06 -13.04
N PRO A 104 19.81 2.38 -12.84
CA PRO A 104 19.43 3.04 -11.59
C PRO A 104 17.94 2.94 -11.31
N ALA A 105 17.56 2.64 -10.08
CA ALA A 105 16.18 2.73 -9.59
C ALA A 105 15.93 4.11 -8.96
N LYS A 106 14.66 4.52 -8.90
CA LYS A 106 14.27 5.80 -8.28
C LYS A 106 14.15 5.68 -6.77
N PRO A 107 14.26 6.80 -6.02
CA PRO A 107 14.02 6.82 -4.57
C PRO A 107 12.64 6.28 -4.23
N TRP A 108 12.58 5.49 -3.15
CA TRP A 108 11.39 4.74 -2.74
C TRP A 108 11.17 4.81 -1.24
N HIS A 109 9.94 5.12 -0.82
CA HIS A 109 9.54 5.11 0.58
C HIS A 109 8.39 4.15 0.82
N ASP A 110 8.52 3.24 1.78
CA ASP A 110 7.49 2.28 2.17
C ASP A 110 7.58 1.91 3.64
N VAL A 111 6.50 1.40 4.21
CA VAL A 111 6.41 1.01 5.61
C VAL A 111 5.87 -0.41 5.74
N THR A 112 6.47 -1.21 6.62
CA THR A 112 5.96 -2.51 7.02
C THR A 112 6.10 -2.69 8.53
N SER A 113 5.27 -3.55 9.11
CA SER A 113 5.41 -3.99 10.49
C SER A 113 6.00 -5.39 10.58
N ALA A 114 6.72 -5.65 11.65
CA ALA A 114 7.15 -6.97 12.07
C ALA A 114 6.55 -7.29 13.44
N MET A 115 6.10 -8.52 13.66
CA MET A 115 5.45 -8.91 14.91
C MET A 115 5.64 -10.38 15.24
N THR A 116 5.50 -10.70 16.52
CA THR A 116 5.53 -12.06 17.06
C THR A 116 4.25 -12.34 17.86
N GLY A 117 4.13 -13.54 18.39
CA GLY A 117 3.04 -13.95 19.28
C GLY A 117 1.70 -14.09 18.59
N ALA A 118 0.61 -13.77 19.30
CA ALA A 118 -0.76 -13.99 18.82
C ALA A 118 -1.07 -13.28 17.50
N ALA A 119 -0.52 -12.09 17.26
CA ALA A 119 -0.71 -11.35 16.01
C ALA A 119 -0.06 -12.08 14.82
N ALA A 120 1.14 -12.63 14.99
CA ALA A 120 1.80 -13.42 13.95
C ALA A 120 1.02 -14.72 13.66
N SER A 121 0.54 -15.41 14.69
CA SER A 121 -0.30 -16.61 14.54
C SER A 121 -1.60 -16.30 13.78
N ALA A 122 -2.25 -15.18 14.07
CA ALA A 122 -3.48 -14.77 13.36
C ALA A 122 -3.24 -14.45 11.89
N LEU A 123 -2.12 -13.80 11.53
CA LEU A 123 -1.72 -13.58 10.14
C LEU A 123 -1.38 -14.91 9.42
N SER A 124 -0.78 -15.84 10.14
CA SER A 124 -0.51 -17.19 9.66
C SER A 124 -1.81 -17.95 9.32
N ASP A 125 -2.81 -17.87 10.19
CA ASP A 125 -4.13 -18.45 9.94
C ASP A 125 -4.83 -17.82 8.73
N LEU A 126 -4.71 -16.50 8.56
CA LEU A 126 -5.21 -15.83 7.37
C LEU A 126 -4.52 -16.35 6.10
N SER A 127 -3.21 -16.51 6.15
CA SER A 127 -2.39 -17.01 5.02
C SER A 127 -2.74 -18.46 4.67
N ARG A 128 -2.88 -19.35 5.67
CA ARG A 128 -3.33 -20.74 5.49
C ARG A 128 -4.73 -20.84 4.88
N LYS A 129 -5.68 -20.07 5.38
CA LYS A 129 -7.04 -20.02 4.81
C LYS A 129 -7.06 -19.58 3.36
N ARG A 130 -6.18 -18.66 2.99
CA ARG A 130 -6.04 -18.25 1.59
C ARG A 130 -5.42 -19.35 0.73
N TRP A 131 -4.38 -20.03 1.24
CA TRP A 131 -3.76 -21.18 0.57
C TRP A 131 -4.78 -22.29 0.34
N GLU A 132 -5.49 -22.70 1.38
CA GLU A 132 -6.55 -23.71 1.30
C GLU A 132 -7.62 -23.34 0.25
N ARG A 133 -8.06 -22.09 0.23
CA ARG A 133 -9.04 -21.62 -0.79
C ARG A 133 -8.48 -21.69 -2.21
N ALA A 134 -7.22 -21.36 -2.39
CA ALA A 134 -6.59 -21.34 -3.71
C ALA A 134 -6.25 -22.71 -4.25
N THR A 135 -5.91 -23.67 -3.39
CA THR A 135 -5.35 -24.97 -3.78
C THR A 135 -6.20 -26.17 -3.37
N GLY A 136 -7.09 -26.01 -2.38
CA GLY A 136 -7.80 -27.10 -1.71
C GLY A 136 -6.96 -27.83 -0.65
N GLU A 137 -5.69 -27.48 -0.47
CA GLU A 137 -4.78 -28.09 0.46
C GLU A 137 -4.82 -27.40 1.82
N GLN A 138 -4.99 -28.17 2.90
CA GLN A 138 -4.89 -27.69 4.27
C GLN A 138 -3.46 -27.86 4.77
N LEU A 139 -2.81 -26.75 5.09
CA LEU A 139 -1.45 -26.76 5.63
C LEU A 139 -1.48 -27.03 7.13
N GLU A 140 -0.68 -27.98 7.57
CA GLU A 140 -0.46 -28.27 8.99
C GLU A 140 0.21 -27.08 9.69
N ARG A 141 -0.08 -26.93 10.98
CA ARG A 141 0.61 -25.95 11.82
C ARG A 141 1.99 -26.46 12.17
N PRO A 142 3.03 -25.66 11.96
CA PRO A 142 4.37 -26.01 12.43
C PRO A 142 4.42 -25.97 13.96
N PRO A 143 5.37 -26.67 14.59
CA PRO A 143 5.66 -26.52 16.01
C PRO A 143 5.97 -25.05 16.34
N VAL A 144 5.28 -24.49 17.31
CA VAL A 144 5.57 -23.13 17.78
C VAL A 144 6.78 -23.19 18.72
N PRO A 145 7.82 -22.37 18.50
CA PRO A 145 8.98 -22.34 19.39
C PRO A 145 8.57 -21.85 20.79
N ASP A 146 9.20 -22.40 21.82
CA ASP A 146 8.94 -22.04 23.23
C ASP A 146 9.15 -20.54 23.53
N ARG A 147 9.97 -19.89 22.74
CA ARG A 147 10.20 -18.43 22.84
C ARG A 147 10.07 -17.79 21.47
N PRO A 148 9.41 -16.61 21.39
CA PRO A 148 9.37 -15.83 20.15
C PRO A 148 10.80 -15.53 19.66
N ILE A 149 11.06 -15.84 18.41
CA ILE A 149 12.33 -15.54 17.74
C ILE A 149 12.21 -14.16 17.13
N TRP A 150 13.03 -13.20 17.57
CA TRP A 150 13.13 -11.89 16.97
C TRP A 150 14.44 -11.80 16.17
N PRO A 151 14.41 -11.34 14.91
CA PRO A 151 15.60 -11.26 14.07
C PRO A 151 16.63 -10.28 14.65
N GLU A 152 17.91 -10.67 14.64
CA GLU A 152 19.01 -9.78 14.97
C GLU A 152 19.05 -8.58 14.02
N GLY A 153 19.35 -7.41 14.56
CA GLY A 153 19.43 -6.15 13.80
C GLY A 153 18.07 -5.51 13.46
N LEU A 154 16.97 -6.08 13.94
CA LEU A 154 15.66 -5.46 13.86
C LEU A 154 15.27 -4.88 15.23
N ASP A 155 15.15 -3.57 15.32
CA ASP A 155 14.78 -2.89 16.55
C ASP A 155 13.34 -3.23 16.99
N THR A 156 13.15 -3.40 18.28
CA THR A 156 11.82 -3.64 18.86
C THR A 156 11.22 -2.31 19.30
N CYS A 157 10.13 -1.92 18.66
CA CYS A 157 9.42 -0.68 18.99
C CYS A 157 8.53 -0.79 20.23
N GLY A 158 8.03 -1.99 20.57
CA GLY A 158 7.17 -2.21 21.73
C GLY A 158 6.95 -3.70 22.03
N ARG A 159 6.47 -3.99 23.25
CA ARG A 159 6.19 -5.35 23.74
C ARG A 159 4.82 -5.41 24.36
N ASN A 160 4.19 -6.60 24.32
CA ASN A 160 2.87 -6.86 24.92
C ASN A 160 1.79 -5.88 24.45
N LEU A 161 1.84 -5.52 23.15
CA LEU A 161 0.89 -4.62 22.52
C LEU A 161 -0.33 -5.43 22.04
N GLU A 162 -1.51 -4.86 22.21
CA GLU A 162 -2.74 -5.41 21.64
C GLU A 162 -2.86 -4.95 20.19
N ILE A 163 -2.74 -5.90 19.25
CA ILE A 163 -2.78 -5.65 17.80
C ILE A 163 -4.07 -6.19 17.22
N ALA A 164 -4.82 -5.32 16.56
CA ALA A 164 -5.96 -5.70 15.73
C ALA A 164 -5.52 -5.97 14.28
N ILE A 165 -6.20 -6.91 13.62
CA ILE A 165 -6.04 -7.19 12.18
C ILE A 165 -7.36 -6.83 11.52
N ALA A 166 -7.31 -5.92 10.52
CA ALA A 166 -8.44 -5.49 9.73
C ALA A 166 -8.25 -5.91 8.26
N ARG A 167 -9.34 -6.32 7.60
CA ARG A 167 -9.32 -6.85 6.24
C ARG A 167 -10.31 -6.13 5.35
N THR A 168 -10.00 -6.12 4.05
CA THR A 168 -10.98 -5.97 2.99
C THR A 168 -11.03 -7.26 2.19
N GLU A 169 -12.19 -7.86 2.04
CA GLU A 169 -12.44 -8.98 1.13
C GLU A 169 -13.72 -8.67 0.34
N PRO A 170 -13.66 -8.61 -1.00
CA PRO A 170 -14.87 -8.41 -1.81
C PRO A 170 -15.77 -9.64 -1.73
N PRO A 171 -17.09 -9.50 -1.97
CA PRO A 171 -17.97 -10.66 -2.08
C PRO A 171 -17.58 -11.50 -3.29
N TYR A 172 -17.49 -12.81 -3.10
CA TYR A 172 -17.16 -13.76 -4.17
C TYR A 172 -17.67 -15.16 -3.82
N GLY A 173 -18.46 -15.78 -4.70
CA GLY A 173 -19.15 -17.03 -4.41
C GLY A 173 -20.12 -16.85 -3.25
N ASP A 174 -19.94 -17.60 -2.18
CA ASP A 174 -20.72 -17.57 -0.93
C ASP A 174 -20.16 -16.57 0.11
N ARG A 175 -18.99 -15.99 -0.15
CA ARG A 175 -18.35 -15.02 0.77
C ARG A 175 -19.07 -13.69 0.74
N ARG A 176 -19.30 -13.14 1.93
CA ARG A 176 -19.82 -11.79 2.11
C ARG A 176 -18.69 -10.76 2.04
N LEU A 177 -19.08 -9.52 1.77
CA LEU A 177 -18.17 -8.37 1.89
C LEU A 177 -17.60 -8.30 3.30
N VAL A 178 -16.28 -8.16 3.39
CA VAL A 178 -15.54 -7.75 4.58
C VAL A 178 -14.98 -6.36 4.32
N ASN A 179 -15.37 -5.37 5.11
CA ASN A 179 -14.94 -3.96 4.99
C ASN A 179 -14.39 -3.41 6.30
N GLU A 180 -13.68 -4.24 7.04
CA GLU A 180 -13.08 -3.90 8.34
C GLU A 180 -12.11 -2.73 8.21
N ILE A 181 -11.35 -2.66 7.11
CA ILE A 181 -10.38 -1.58 6.84
C ILE A 181 -11.07 -0.23 6.65
N GLU A 182 -12.12 -0.17 5.86
CA GLU A 182 -12.85 1.08 5.69
C GLU A 182 -13.39 1.59 7.02
N ASN A 183 -14.01 0.70 7.82
CA ASN A 183 -14.50 1.05 9.14
C ASN A 183 -13.37 1.52 10.06
N LEU A 184 -12.19 0.85 10.02
CA LEU A 184 -11.01 1.27 10.78
C LEU A 184 -10.57 2.70 10.41
N PHE A 185 -10.52 3.05 9.11
CA PHE A 185 -10.22 4.41 8.67
C PHE A 185 -11.25 5.41 9.18
N LEU A 186 -12.55 5.12 9.01
CA LEU A 186 -13.63 6.03 9.40
C LEU A 186 -13.68 6.26 10.91
N ASP A 187 -13.53 5.20 11.70
CA ASP A 187 -13.50 5.29 13.17
C ASP A 187 -12.25 6.03 13.67
N SER A 188 -11.10 5.80 13.04
CA SER A 188 -9.86 6.53 13.34
C SER A 188 -10.01 8.02 13.07
N ILE A 189 -10.51 8.42 11.89
CA ILE A 189 -10.76 9.82 11.53
C ILE A 189 -11.76 10.46 12.49
N LYS A 190 -12.84 9.75 12.84
CA LYS A 190 -13.85 10.24 13.79
C LYS A 190 -13.28 10.47 15.19
N SER A 191 -12.31 9.65 15.62
CA SER A 191 -11.72 9.73 16.95
C SER A 191 -10.66 10.83 17.10
N ALA A 192 -10.18 11.40 16.00
CA ALA A 192 -9.11 12.40 15.98
C ALA A 192 -9.49 13.66 16.77
N LYS A 193 -8.54 14.21 17.52
CA LYS A 193 -8.68 15.47 18.25
C LYS A 193 -7.76 16.55 17.67
N ASP A 194 -6.49 16.24 17.52
CA ASP A 194 -5.44 17.20 17.21
C ASP A 194 -4.85 16.99 15.81
N VAL A 195 -4.54 15.74 15.42
CA VAL A 195 -3.79 15.45 14.19
C VAL A 195 -4.24 14.16 13.53
N ILE A 196 -4.40 14.20 12.22
CA ILE A 196 -4.49 13.04 11.32
C ILE A 196 -3.30 13.08 10.38
N TYR A 197 -2.37 12.15 10.51
CA TYR A 197 -1.23 11.96 9.62
C TYR A 197 -1.45 10.74 8.73
N ILE A 198 -1.26 10.90 7.42
CA ILE A 198 -1.51 9.87 6.43
C ILE A 198 -0.35 9.80 5.46
N GLU A 199 0.15 8.58 5.18
CA GLU A 199 0.92 8.30 3.98
C GLU A 199 0.17 7.27 3.14
N SER A 200 0.00 7.54 1.86
CA SER A 200 -0.68 6.63 0.95
C SER A 200 -0.24 6.84 -0.48
N GLN A 201 -0.09 5.75 -1.24
CA GLN A 201 0.19 5.81 -2.67
C GLN A 201 -0.93 6.50 -3.46
N TYR A 202 -2.18 6.31 -3.05
CA TYR A 202 -3.36 6.94 -3.65
C TYR A 202 -4.14 7.73 -2.61
N PHE A 203 -4.86 8.75 -3.06
CA PHE A 203 -5.75 9.55 -2.24
C PHE A 203 -7.01 9.87 -3.03
N THR A 204 -7.91 8.88 -3.16
CA THR A 204 -9.08 8.92 -4.06
C THR A 204 -10.35 8.30 -3.48
N ALA A 205 -10.30 7.70 -2.27
CA ALA A 205 -11.46 7.10 -1.61
C ALA A 205 -12.49 8.14 -1.18
N LYS A 206 -13.71 8.03 -1.75
CA LYS A 206 -14.77 9.00 -1.49
C LYS A 206 -15.19 9.03 -0.02
N SER A 207 -15.39 7.87 0.62
CA SER A 207 -15.82 7.78 2.03
C SER A 207 -14.82 8.42 2.99
N ILE A 208 -13.53 8.23 2.74
CA ILE A 208 -12.45 8.82 3.54
C ILE A 208 -12.40 10.33 3.34
N CYS A 209 -12.54 10.81 2.09
CA CYS A 209 -12.59 12.23 1.79
C CYS A 209 -13.81 12.89 2.48
N ASP A 210 -14.98 12.25 2.45
CA ASP A 210 -16.19 12.75 3.11
C ASP A 210 -15.99 12.86 4.64
N ALA A 211 -15.36 11.86 5.25
CA ALA A 211 -15.03 11.87 6.68
C ALA A 211 -14.02 12.97 7.04
N LEU A 212 -12.95 13.13 6.26
CA LEU A 212 -11.97 14.21 6.47
C LEU A 212 -12.60 15.60 6.27
N SER A 213 -13.49 15.76 5.27
CA SER A 213 -14.23 17.01 5.05
C SER A 213 -15.03 17.41 6.29
N ALA A 214 -15.78 16.46 6.86
CA ALA A 214 -16.56 16.72 8.07
C ALA A 214 -15.69 17.18 9.27
N ARG A 215 -14.46 16.62 9.40
CA ARG A 215 -13.51 17.04 10.44
C ARG A 215 -12.94 18.44 10.18
N LEU A 216 -12.69 18.81 8.91
CA LEU A 216 -12.19 20.12 8.54
C LEU A 216 -13.24 21.23 8.62
N GLU A 217 -14.54 20.91 8.50
CA GLU A 217 -15.66 21.83 8.72
C GLU A 217 -15.82 22.22 10.19
N GLU A 218 -15.31 21.41 11.13
CA GLU A 218 -15.39 21.69 12.55
C GLU A 218 -14.58 22.94 12.93
N LYS A 219 -15.11 23.77 13.81
CA LYS A 219 -14.41 24.96 14.31
C LYS A 219 -13.08 24.62 14.99
N CYS A 220 -13.03 23.52 15.72
CA CYS A 220 -11.86 23.02 16.47
C CYS A 220 -11.56 21.56 16.09
N GLY A 221 -11.41 21.26 14.80
CA GLY A 221 -11.04 19.93 14.32
C GLY A 221 -9.53 19.73 14.20
N PRO A 222 -9.06 18.52 13.84
CA PRO A 222 -7.65 18.20 13.75
C PRO A 222 -6.96 18.84 12.53
N GLU A 223 -5.64 18.98 12.62
CA GLU A 223 -4.78 19.14 11.44
C GLU A 223 -4.77 17.85 10.63
N VAL A 224 -4.80 17.95 9.30
CA VAL A 224 -4.79 16.83 8.38
C VAL A 224 -3.59 16.93 7.44
N ILE A 225 -2.61 16.06 7.62
CA ILE A 225 -1.39 16.01 6.81
C ILE A 225 -1.36 14.73 5.99
N VAL A 226 -1.26 14.87 4.67
CA VAL A 226 -1.20 13.75 3.73
C VAL A 226 0.12 13.76 2.97
N ILE A 227 0.85 12.66 3.01
CA ILE A 227 2.04 12.42 2.20
C ILE A 227 1.68 11.45 1.09
N ASN A 228 1.89 11.87 -0.16
CA ASN A 228 1.43 11.15 -1.34
C ASN A 228 2.47 11.29 -2.46
N PRO A 229 2.67 10.33 -3.37
CA PRO A 229 3.66 10.51 -4.43
C PRO A 229 3.28 11.64 -5.38
N LYS A 230 4.30 12.32 -5.95
CA LYS A 230 4.10 13.40 -6.95
C LYS A 230 3.26 12.94 -8.14
N ALA A 231 3.48 11.70 -8.60
CA ALA A 231 2.81 11.09 -9.74
C ALA A 231 2.71 9.57 -9.54
N ALA A 232 1.76 8.91 -10.22
CA ALA A 232 1.69 7.45 -10.29
C ALA A 232 2.82 6.88 -11.16
N GLN A 233 3.04 5.54 -11.09
CA GLN A 233 4.16 4.88 -11.79
C GLN A 233 3.99 4.81 -13.30
N SER A 234 2.77 4.69 -13.80
CA SER A 234 2.50 4.66 -15.23
C SER A 234 1.67 5.85 -15.69
N ASP A 235 1.85 6.29 -16.95
CA ASP A 235 1.11 7.42 -17.51
C ASP A 235 -0.41 7.17 -17.50
N PHE A 236 -0.81 5.92 -17.78
CA PHE A 236 -2.23 5.55 -17.81
C PHE A 236 -2.88 5.66 -16.43
N GLU A 237 -2.22 5.13 -15.42
CA GLU A 237 -2.65 5.22 -14.03
C GLU A 237 -2.61 6.68 -13.55
N ASN A 238 -1.54 7.40 -13.89
CA ASN A 238 -1.37 8.79 -13.52
C ASN A 238 -2.49 9.66 -14.08
N ASP A 239 -2.93 9.46 -15.34
CA ASP A 239 -4.02 10.21 -15.94
C ASP A 239 -5.35 10.06 -15.17
N ALA A 240 -5.65 8.85 -14.68
CA ALA A 240 -6.88 8.60 -13.94
C ALA A 240 -6.79 9.09 -12.49
N MET A 241 -5.72 8.68 -11.79
CA MET A 241 -5.60 8.87 -10.35
C MET A 241 -5.35 10.33 -9.97
N HIS A 242 -4.62 11.11 -10.79
CA HIS A 242 -4.44 12.53 -10.48
C HIS A 242 -5.73 13.35 -10.61
N VAL A 243 -6.62 13.02 -11.58
CA VAL A 243 -7.93 13.68 -11.69
C VAL A 243 -8.79 13.41 -10.46
N LEU A 244 -8.84 12.15 -9.99
CA LEU A 244 -9.56 11.80 -8.78
C LEU A 244 -8.95 12.49 -7.54
N ARG A 245 -7.62 12.49 -7.41
CA ARG A 245 -6.92 13.19 -6.34
C ARG A 245 -7.17 14.70 -6.36
N ASN A 246 -7.14 15.35 -7.53
CA ASN A 246 -7.46 16.78 -7.65
C ASN A 246 -8.84 17.09 -7.07
N ARG A 247 -9.85 16.27 -7.39
CA ARG A 247 -11.22 16.45 -6.85
C ARG A 247 -11.28 16.32 -5.33
N MET A 248 -10.50 15.36 -4.76
CA MET A 248 -10.42 15.24 -3.29
C MET A 248 -9.76 16.47 -2.67
N ILE A 249 -8.64 16.93 -3.23
CA ILE A 249 -7.96 18.14 -2.76
C ILE A 249 -8.89 19.35 -2.84
N GLU A 250 -9.59 19.55 -3.98
CA GLU A 250 -10.55 20.64 -4.15
C GLU A 250 -11.65 20.63 -3.10
N LYS A 251 -12.21 19.45 -2.85
CA LYS A 251 -13.26 19.29 -1.87
C LYS A 251 -12.76 19.62 -0.46
N LEU A 252 -11.61 19.08 -0.03
CA LEU A 252 -11.05 19.34 1.29
C LEU A 252 -10.68 20.81 1.46
N GLN A 253 -10.04 21.42 0.46
CA GLN A 253 -9.69 22.85 0.49
C GLN A 253 -10.91 23.77 0.51
N SER A 254 -12.04 23.36 -0.10
CA SER A 254 -13.26 24.17 -0.13
C SER A 254 -13.96 24.28 1.24
N VAL A 255 -13.72 23.32 2.13
CA VAL A 255 -14.31 23.27 3.48
C VAL A 255 -13.32 23.62 4.60
N ASP A 256 -12.04 23.70 4.28
CA ASP A 256 -10.97 24.01 5.23
C ASP A 256 -10.84 25.52 5.47
N HIS A 257 -11.73 26.08 6.29
CA HIS A 257 -11.73 27.49 6.62
C HIS A 257 -10.69 27.88 7.69
N GLN A 258 -10.04 26.91 8.29
CA GLN A 258 -9.06 27.08 9.38
C GLN A 258 -7.62 26.77 8.95
N ASP A 259 -7.38 26.52 7.65
CA ASP A 259 -6.07 26.23 7.06
C ASP A 259 -5.35 25.03 7.69
N ARG A 260 -6.09 23.95 7.97
CA ARG A 260 -5.63 22.74 8.66
C ARG A 260 -5.30 21.56 7.74
N PHE A 261 -5.51 21.68 6.44
CA PHE A 261 -5.24 20.60 5.47
C PHE A 261 -3.97 20.88 4.67
N ARG A 262 -3.06 19.89 4.67
CA ARG A 262 -1.86 19.89 3.81
C ARG A 262 -1.72 18.57 3.09
N ILE A 263 -1.28 18.62 1.83
CA ILE A 263 -0.89 17.45 1.05
C ILE A 263 0.44 17.70 0.36
N TYR A 264 1.41 16.80 0.60
CA TYR A 264 2.78 16.93 0.17
C TYR A 264 3.28 15.71 -0.59
N TYR A 265 4.35 15.87 -1.34
CA TYR A 265 5.22 14.79 -1.81
C TYR A 265 6.66 15.05 -1.33
N PRO A 266 7.40 14.01 -0.91
CA PRO A 266 8.78 14.18 -0.45
C PRO A 266 9.76 14.26 -1.63
N VAL A 267 10.87 14.99 -1.40
CA VAL A 267 12.02 15.08 -2.31
C VAL A 267 13.32 14.79 -1.56
N ASN A 268 14.29 14.18 -2.27
CA ASN A 268 15.64 14.01 -1.75
C ASN A 268 16.49 15.30 -1.90
N ALA A 269 17.76 15.26 -1.52
CA ALA A 269 18.66 16.41 -1.58
C ALA A 269 18.89 16.95 -3.01
N ALA A 270 18.76 16.13 -4.04
CA ALA A 270 18.80 16.56 -5.45
C ALA A 270 17.42 17.04 -5.99
N GLN A 271 16.43 17.25 -5.12
CA GLN A 271 15.06 17.63 -5.47
C GLN A 271 14.32 16.58 -6.33
N GLU A 272 14.79 15.35 -6.37
CA GLU A 272 14.09 14.26 -7.02
C GLU A 272 12.91 13.80 -6.15
N PRO A 273 11.71 13.60 -6.72
CA PRO A 273 10.59 13.08 -5.97
C PRO A 273 10.85 11.66 -5.47
N ILE A 274 10.69 11.45 -4.17
CA ILE A 274 10.67 10.12 -3.55
C ILE A 274 9.28 9.52 -3.79
N TYR A 275 9.25 8.28 -4.28
CA TYR A 275 7.96 7.61 -4.51
C TYR A 275 7.41 7.04 -3.21
N VAL A 276 6.31 7.58 -2.73
CA VAL A 276 5.62 7.10 -1.53
C VAL A 276 4.74 5.91 -1.87
N HIS A 277 5.07 4.74 -1.33
CA HIS A 277 4.27 3.53 -1.47
C HIS A 277 3.75 3.03 -0.11
N ALA A 278 4.11 3.69 0.97
CA ALA A 278 3.59 3.45 2.31
C ALA A 278 2.06 3.55 2.36
N LYS A 279 1.44 2.80 3.25
CA LYS A 279 0.02 2.86 3.57
C LYS A 279 -0.11 2.84 5.08
N ILE A 280 -0.12 4.04 5.67
CA ILE A 280 -0.16 4.24 7.11
C ILE A 280 -1.06 5.43 7.46
N MET A 281 -1.81 5.30 8.54
CA MET A 281 -2.51 6.42 9.19
C MET A 281 -2.15 6.43 10.67
N ILE A 282 -1.85 7.63 11.17
CA ILE A 282 -1.58 7.88 12.59
C ILE A 282 -2.50 9.01 13.03
N VAL A 283 -3.27 8.76 14.09
CA VAL A 283 -4.20 9.73 14.68
C VAL A 283 -3.76 10.06 16.09
N ASP A 284 -3.46 11.32 16.31
CA ASP A 284 -2.98 11.83 17.60
C ASP A 284 -1.77 11.02 18.12
N GLN A 285 -1.86 10.52 19.34
CA GLN A 285 -0.94 9.57 19.97
C GLN A 285 -1.65 8.26 20.33
N THR A 286 -2.83 8.02 19.73
CA THR A 286 -3.77 7.00 20.20
C THR A 286 -4.08 5.91 19.19
N VAL A 287 -3.89 6.16 17.90
CA VAL A 287 -4.15 5.17 16.85
C VAL A 287 -3.05 5.19 15.81
N ILE A 288 -2.53 4.02 15.49
CA ILE A 288 -1.71 3.78 14.31
C ILE A 288 -2.25 2.53 13.60
N HIS A 289 -2.44 2.62 12.30
CA HIS A 289 -2.64 1.43 11.49
C HIS A 289 -1.88 1.54 10.17
N LEU A 290 -1.37 0.41 9.72
CA LEU A 290 -0.61 0.29 8.50
C LEU A 290 -0.85 -1.08 7.86
N GLY A 291 -0.60 -1.18 6.56
CA GLY A 291 -0.80 -2.44 5.85
C GLY A 291 -0.70 -2.29 4.34
N SER A 292 -1.53 -3.03 3.65
CA SER A 292 -1.54 -3.04 2.20
C SER A 292 -2.54 -2.06 1.57
N SER A 293 -3.53 -1.57 2.34
CA SER A 293 -4.65 -0.80 1.82
C SER A 293 -4.28 0.64 1.48
N ASN A 294 -4.52 1.03 0.24
CA ASN A 294 -4.46 2.43 -0.19
C ASN A 294 -5.73 3.20 0.21
N ILE A 295 -5.63 4.52 0.24
CA ILE A 295 -6.82 5.38 0.33
C ILE A 295 -7.41 5.56 -1.07
N ASN A 296 -8.02 4.48 -1.57
CA ASN A 296 -8.76 4.44 -2.82
C ASN A 296 -9.99 3.53 -2.69
N ASP A 297 -10.97 3.68 -3.57
CA ASP A 297 -12.23 2.93 -3.50
C ASP A 297 -12.01 1.41 -3.68
N ARG A 298 -10.97 0.99 -4.41
CA ARG A 298 -10.61 -0.42 -4.58
C ARG A 298 -10.23 -1.08 -3.26
N SER A 299 -9.35 -0.45 -2.48
CA SER A 299 -8.93 -0.99 -1.19
C SER A 299 -10.03 -0.96 -0.14
N MET A 300 -11.03 -0.09 -0.30
CA MET A 300 -12.19 0.00 0.61
C MET A 300 -13.24 -1.10 0.40
N GLY A 301 -13.26 -1.79 -0.75
CA GLY A 301 -14.31 -2.80 -0.96
C GLY A 301 -14.17 -3.71 -2.17
N PHE A 302 -13.09 -3.66 -2.93
CA PHE A 302 -12.93 -4.43 -4.17
C PHE A 302 -11.71 -5.35 -4.21
N ASP A 303 -10.54 -4.88 -3.78
CA ASP A 303 -9.34 -5.68 -3.67
C ASP A 303 -9.27 -6.37 -2.30
N THR A 304 -8.52 -7.46 -2.18
CA THR A 304 -8.25 -8.03 -0.86
C THR A 304 -7.08 -7.32 -0.21
N GLU A 305 -7.29 -6.83 1.02
CA GLU A 305 -6.32 -6.07 1.77
C GLU A 305 -6.16 -6.59 3.20
N CYS A 306 -5.03 -6.27 3.83
CA CYS A 306 -4.78 -6.55 5.24
C CYS A 306 -4.00 -5.40 5.89
N ASN A 307 -4.55 -4.86 6.97
CA ASN A 307 -3.90 -3.88 7.83
C ASN A 307 -3.79 -4.42 9.25
N VAL A 308 -2.77 -3.96 9.95
CA VAL A 308 -2.63 -4.13 11.40
C VAL A 308 -2.81 -2.79 12.08
N ALA A 309 -3.39 -2.79 13.27
CA ALA A 309 -3.69 -1.59 14.03
C ALA A 309 -3.33 -1.73 15.50
N LEU A 310 -2.83 -0.65 16.08
CA LEU A 310 -2.62 -0.46 17.52
C LEU A 310 -3.46 0.73 17.97
N LYS A 311 -4.20 0.56 19.07
CA LYS A 311 -4.99 1.61 19.69
C LYS A 311 -4.64 1.74 21.16
N GLY A 312 -4.60 2.95 21.67
CA GLY A 312 -4.28 3.31 23.05
C GLY A 312 -3.20 4.38 23.12
N GLU A 313 -3.09 5.07 24.23
CA GLU A 313 -2.01 6.02 24.45
C GLU A 313 -0.67 5.28 24.51
N ASN A 314 0.22 5.58 23.58
CA ASN A 314 1.49 4.88 23.45
C ASN A 314 2.53 5.76 22.76
N ASP A 315 3.68 5.94 23.40
CA ASP A 315 4.80 6.72 22.85
C ASP A 315 5.30 6.18 21.51
N LEU A 316 5.13 4.88 21.24
CA LEU A 316 5.42 4.29 19.94
C LEU A 316 4.69 5.00 18.80
N ILE A 317 3.42 5.38 19.02
CA ILE A 317 2.57 5.97 17.99
C ILE A 317 3.09 7.36 17.60
N SER A 318 3.32 8.23 18.62
CA SER A 318 3.87 9.57 18.40
C SER A 318 5.30 9.52 17.85
N HIS A 319 6.13 8.64 18.40
CA HIS A 319 7.52 8.44 17.95
C HIS A 319 7.58 7.98 16.47
N THR A 320 6.69 7.07 16.06
CA THR A 320 6.62 6.62 14.66
C THR A 320 6.28 7.78 13.73
N ARG A 321 5.30 8.63 14.08
CA ARG A 321 4.96 9.83 13.30
C ARG A 321 6.14 10.79 13.21
N SER A 322 6.79 11.08 14.33
CA SER A 322 7.95 11.98 14.38
C SER A 322 9.11 11.44 13.52
N ARG A 323 9.38 10.14 13.60
CA ARG A 323 10.42 9.47 12.81
C ARG A 323 10.16 9.59 11.30
N LEU A 324 8.93 9.32 10.85
CA LEU A 324 8.56 9.41 9.44
C LEU A 324 8.68 10.84 8.91
N LEU A 325 8.22 11.83 9.67
CA LEU A 325 8.33 13.23 9.26
C LEU A 325 9.78 13.74 9.32
N ALA A 326 10.56 13.36 10.34
CA ALA A 326 11.97 13.68 10.41
C ALA A 326 12.75 13.10 9.22
N GLU A 327 12.42 11.86 8.80
CA GLU A 327 12.97 11.23 7.60
C GLU A 327 12.63 12.05 6.35
N HIS A 328 11.36 12.41 6.12
CA HIS A 328 10.96 13.21 4.96
C HIS A 328 11.60 14.60 4.93
N LEU A 329 11.80 15.21 6.08
CA LEU A 329 12.39 16.55 6.22
C LEU A 329 13.94 16.52 6.24
N GLY A 330 14.56 15.34 6.42
CA GLY A 330 16.00 15.19 6.51
C GLY A 330 16.61 15.78 7.77
N VAL A 331 15.86 15.79 8.87
CA VAL A 331 16.28 16.31 10.18
C VAL A 331 16.40 15.20 11.23
N GLY A 332 17.11 15.45 12.32
CA GLY A 332 17.13 14.53 13.46
C GLY A 332 15.78 14.49 14.19
N ILE A 333 15.39 13.32 14.69
CA ILE A 333 14.11 13.12 15.39
C ILE A 333 14.00 13.99 16.64
N ASP A 334 15.08 14.15 17.41
CA ASP A 334 15.09 15.00 18.62
C ASP A 334 14.84 16.47 18.27
N HIS A 335 15.40 16.95 17.16
CA HIS A 335 15.17 18.30 16.67
C HIS A 335 13.72 18.49 16.21
N PHE A 336 13.18 17.50 15.50
CA PHE A 336 11.77 17.48 15.12
C PHE A 336 10.85 17.56 16.34
N ASP A 337 11.08 16.72 17.36
CA ASP A 337 10.26 16.66 18.56
C ASP A 337 10.37 17.95 19.41
N GLN A 338 11.54 18.57 19.50
CA GLN A 338 11.72 19.87 20.17
C GLN A 338 10.94 20.98 19.45
N THR A 339 11.00 21.00 18.12
CA THR A 339 10.27 21.97 17.30
C THR A 339 8.76 21.75 17.41
N LEU A 340 8.29 20.51 17.39
CA LEU A 340 6.88 20.17 17.58
C LEU A 340 6.37 20.60 18.97
N LYS A 341 7.15 20.39 20.02
CA LYS A 341 6.79 20.86 21.37
C LYS A 341 6.65 22.39 21.45
N ARG A 342 7.48 23.13 20.72
CA ARG A 342 7.45 24.60 20.68
C ARG A 342 6.23 25.14 19.93
N HIS A 343 5.86 24.54 18.81
CA HIS A 343 4.74 25.00 17.99
C HIS A 343 3.39 24.45 18.44
N ALA A 344 3.34 23.26 19.03
CA ALA A 344 2.11 22.51 19.31
C ALA A 344 1.21 22.34 18.05
N SER A 345 1.79 22.47 16.85
CA SER A 345 1.16 22.32 15.53
C SER A 345 2.10 21.56 14.62
N LEU A 346 1.59 20.54 13.97
CA LEU A 346 2.38 19.72 13.04
C LEU A 346 2.65 20.49 11.75
N ILE A 347 1.68 21.26 11.28
CA ILE A 347 1.84 22.12 10.09
C ILE A 347 2.92 23.16 10.31
N ALA A 348 2.87 23.91 11.43
CA ALA A 348 3.89 24.91 11.75
C ALA A 348 5.28 24.29 11.92
N THR A 349 5.37 23.11 12.51
CA THR A 349 6.62 22.34 12.62
C THR A 349 7.19 21.99 11.25
N ILE A 350 6.36 21.48 10.34
CA ILE A 350 6.77 21.13 8.98
C ILE A 350 7.22 22.40 8.23
N ASP A 351 6.49 23.48 8.32
CA ASP A 351 6.79 24.75 7.63
C ASP A 351 8.14 25.33 8.06
N GLU A 352 8.48 25.26 9.35
CA GLU A 352 9.79 25.69 9.85
C GLU A 352 10.90 24.77 9.36
N LEU A 353 10.82 23.47 9.65
CA LEU A 353 11.89 22.51 9.37
C LEU A 353 12.11 22.25 7.88
N ASN A 354 11.08 22.43 7.06
CA ASN A 354 11.15 22.23 5.61
C ASN A 354 12.07 23.24 4.88
N SER A 355 12.49 24.29 5.55
CA SER A 355 13.43 25.30 5.04
C SER A 355 14.88 25.04 5.46
N GLU A 356 15.14 24.12 6.39
CA GLU A 356 16.46 23.92 6.99
C GLU A 356 17.37 22.99 6.16
N THR A 357 16.78 22.13 5.34
CA THR A 357 17.54 21.12 4.57
C THR A 357 17.18 21.15 3.10
N GLU A 358 18.05 20.55 2.26
CA GLU A 358 17.76 20.35 0.83
C GLU A 358 16.68 19.29 0.60
N ARG A 359 16.58 18.30 1.51
CA ARG A 359 15.44 17.36 1.54
C ARG A 359 14.21 18.09 2.05
N GLY A 360 13.03 17.54 1.74
CA GLY A 360 11.83 18.10 2.33
C GLY A 360 10.55 17.71 1.62
N LEU A 361 9.49 18.36 2.06
CA LEU A 361 8.14 18.18 1.58
C LEU A 361 7.77 19.31 0.62
N ARG A 362 7.15 18.96 -0.51
CA ARG A 362 6.68 19.92 -1.51
C ARG A 362 5.18 19.76 -1.69
N SER A 363 4.45 20.87 -1.66
CA SER A 363 2.98 20.86 -1.84
C SER A 363 2.60 20.27 -3.19
N ILE A 364 1.62 19.38 -3.18
CA ILE A 364 1.02 18.85 -4.41
C ILE A 364 0.12 19.92 -4.99
N LYS A 365 0.52 20.44 -6.15
CA LYS A 365 -0.27 21.41 -6.92
C LYS A 365 -1.20 20.66 -7.89
N LYS A 366 -2.39 21.20 -8.10
CA LYS A 366 -3.31 20.69 -9.11
C LYS A 366 -2.65 20.68 -10.49
N ARG A 367 -2.81 19.60 -11.21
CA ARG A 367 -2.34 19.48 -12.58
C ARG A 367 -3.51 19.71 -13.54
N PRO A 368 -3.26 20.27 -14.74
CA PRO A 368 -4.28 20.34 -15.80
C PRO A 368 -4.82 18.95 -16.10
N GLU A 369 -6.13 18.84 -16.19
CA GLU A 369 -6.82 17.58 -16.52
C GLU A 369 -6.94 17.43 -18.03
N ASN A 370 -6.45 16.33 -18.57
CA ASN A 370 -6.67 15.96 -19.96
C ASN A 370 -8.02 15.22 -20.15
N LEU A 371 -8.52 15.17 -21.38
CA LEU A 371 -9.79 14.52 -21.70
C LEU A 371 -9.78 13.02 -21.34
N ARG A 372 -8.65 12.34 -21.57
CA ARG A 372 -8.48 10.93 -21.26
C ARG A 372 -8.61 10.67 -19.76
N GLY A 373 -7.94 11.47 -18.93
CA GLY A 373 -8.02 11.37 -17.47
C GLY A 373 -9.46 11.62 -16.97
N LYS A 374 -10.17 12.60 -17.54
CA LYS A 374 -11.57 12.86 -17.18
C LYS A 374 -12.49 11.67 -17.50
N ILE A 375 -12.29 11.01 -18.64
CA ILE A 375 -13.08 9.81 -19.02
C ILE A 375 -12.76 8.65 -18.06
N LEU A 376 -11.47 8.37 -17.81
CA LEU A 376 -11.03 7.32 -16.91
C LEU A 376 -11.53 7.53 -15.48
N ALA A 377 -11.46 8.76 -14.98
CA ALA A 377 -11.97 9.13 -13.67
C ALA A 377 -13.50 9.01 -13.58
N LYS A 378 -14.24 9.37 -14.65
CA LYS A 378 -15.70 9.27 -14.70
C LYS A 378 -16.17 7.81 -14.70
N THR A 379 -15.49 6.94 -15.43
CA THR A 379 -15.81 5.49 -15.48
C THR A 379 -15.37 4.74 -14.23
N ARG A 380 -14.53 5.35 -13.38
CA ARG A 380 -13.87 4.72 -12.21
C ARG A 380 -13.20 3.37 -12.54
N MET A 381 -12.82 3.16 -13.80
CA MET A 381 -12.25 1.88 -14.25
C MET A 381 -10.99 1.48 -13.48
N MET A 382 -10.19 2.49 -13.05
CA MET A 382 -8.97 2.28 -12.26
C MET A 382 -9.24 2.29 -10.74
N ASP A 383 -10.39 2.77 -10.31
CA ASP A 383 -10.75 2.91 -8.89
C ASP A 383 -12.21 2.46 -8.67
N GLN A 384 -12.48 1.20 -8.97
CA GLN A 384 -13.79 0.57 -8.81
C GLN A 384 -14.04 0.21 -7.35
N ARG A 385 -15.29 0.23 -6.95
CA ARG A 385 -15.77 -0.27 -5.66
C ARG A 385 -17.04 -1.07 -5.85
N TYR A 386 -17.18 -2.20 -5.16
CA TYR A 386 -18.45 -2.88 -5.06
C TYR A 386 -19.41 -2.11 -4.15
N THR A 387 -20.58 -1.74 -4.70
CA THR A 387 -21.69 -1.23 -3.89
C THR A 387 -22.55 -2.39 -3.40
N PRO A 388 -23.30 -2.25 -2.29
CA PRO A 388 -24.24 -3.28 -1.84
C PRO A 388 -25.28 -3.71 -2.89
N ARG A 389 -25.64 -2.83 -3.84
CA ARG A 389 -26.51 -3.16 -4.98
C ARG A 389 -25.83 -4.03 -6.03
N GLU A 390 -24.55 -3.80 -6.31
CA GLU A 390 -23.74 -4.61 -7.24
C GLU A 390 -23.49 -6.01 -6.69
N VAL A 391 -23.33 -6.14 -5.36
CA VAL A 391 -23.20 -7.41 -4.64
C VAL A 391 -24.47 -8.29 -4.85
N SER A 392 -25.65 -7.68 -4.82
CA SER A 392 -26.94 -8.39 -5.01
C SER A 392 -27.12 -8.88 -6.46
N THR A 393 -26.50 -8.23 -7.43
CA THR A 393 -26.59 -8.57 -8.87
C THR A 393 -25.45 -9.46 -9.35
N ALA A 394 -24.27 -9.42 -8.71
CA ALA A 394 -23.13 -10.28 -9.05
C ALA A 394 -23.43 -11.78 -8.77
N GLY A 395 -24.35 -12.10 -7.85
CA GLY A 395 -24.87 -13.46 -7.65
C GLY A 395 -25.85 -13.93 -8.72
N LYS A 396 -26.28 -13.07 -9.64
CA LYS A 396 -27.14 -13.40 -10.78
C LYS A 396 -26.45 -13.04 -12.10
N GLY A 397 -25.39 -13.78 -12.40
CA GLY A 397 -24.85 -14.01 -13.71
C GLY A 397 -24.82 -12.84 -14.72
N MET A 398 -23.72 -12.11 -14.82
CA MET A 398 -23.31 -11.58 -16.12
C MET A 398 -23.04 -12.77 -17.04
N ARG A 399 -23.81 -12.89 -18.14
CA ARG A 399 -23.61 -13.98 -19.09
C ARG A 399 -22.18 -13.97 -19.61
N PRO A 400 -21.50 -15.12 -19.74
CA PRO A 400 -20.10 -15.21 -20.15
C PRO A 400 -19.72 -14.42 -21.42
N ARG A 401 -20.70 -14.16 -22.30
CA ARG A 401 -20.53 -13.40 -23.55
C ARG A 401 -20.17 -11.93 -23.36
N HIS A 402 -20.64 -11.26 -22.30
CA HIS A 402 -20.32 -9.84 -22.04
C HIS A 402 -18.94 -9.68 -21.37
N VAL A 403 -18.54 -10.66 -20.58
CA VAL A 403 -17.21 -10.71 -19.96
C VAL A 403 -16.12 -10.94 -21.01
N ALA A 404 -16.39 -11.82 -21.99
CA ALA A 404 -15.47 -12.05 -23.12
C ALA A 404 -15.29 -10.80 -24.01
N LEU A 405 -16.36 -10.03 -24.27
CA LEU A 405 -16.29 -8.82 -25.09
C LEU A 405 -15.48 -7.69 -24.44
N ILE A 406 -15.60 -7.49 -23.13
CA ILE A 406 -14.83 -6.46 -22.40
C ILE A 406 -13.36 -6.89 -22.29
N GLY A 407 -13.07 -8.15 -21.98
CA GLY A 407 -11.72 -8.68 -21.93
C GLY A 407 -11.00 -8.63 -23.29
N THR A 408 -11.71 -8.92 -24.37
CA THR A 408 -11.17 -8.87 -25.74
C THR A 408 -10.89 -7.42 -26.17
N ALA A 409 -11.75 -6.46 -25.87
CA ALA A 409 -11.55 -5.05 -26.19
C ALA A 409 -10.36 -4.43 -25.45
N VAL A 410 -10.15 -4.80 -24.17
CA VAL A 410 -8.98 -4.36 -23.38
C VAL A 410 -7.70 -5.01 -23.89
N ALA A 411 -7.73 -6.30 -24.23
CA ALA A 411 -6.57 -7.02 -24.77
C ALA A 411 -6.17 -6.49 -26.17
N ILE A 412 -7.13 -6.19 -27.06
CA ILE A 412 -6.88 -5.58 -28.36
C ILE A 412 -6.32 -4.16 -28.22
N GLY A 413 -6.83 -3.37 -27.27
CA GLY A 413 -6.32 -2.03 -26.98
C GLY A 413 -4.87 -2.04 -26.49
N LEU A 414 -4.52 -3.00 -25.63
CA LEU A 414 -3.15 -3.16 -25.09
C LEU A 414 -2.17 -3.68 -26.16
N LEU A 415 -2.58 -4.65 -26.96
CA LEU A 415 -1.77 -5.18 -28.06
C LEU A 415 -1.58 -4.13 -29.18
N GLY A 416 -2.60 -3.38 -29.52
CA GLY A 416 -2.50 -2.26 -30.47
C GLY A 416 -1.56 -1.16 -29.98
N TRP A 417 -1.55 -0.86 -28.69
CA TRP A 417 -0.66 0.13 -28.10
C TRP A 417 0.81 -0.37 -28.03
N GLN A 418 1.04 -1.65 -27.70
CA GLN A 418 2.38 -2.24 -27.75
C GLN A 418 2.94 -2.27 -29.19
N ALA A 419 2.13 -2.64 -30.17
CA ALA A 419 2.53 -2.62 -31.58
C ALA A 419 2.82 -1.20 -32.09
N TRP A 420 2.06 -0.20 -31.62
CA TRP A 420 2.30 1.21 -31.94
C TRP A 420 3.59 1.73 -31.29
N LYS A 421 3.88 1.35 -30.04
CA LYS A 421 5.12 1.70 -29.33
C LYS A 421 6.34 1.06 -29.97
N TRP A 422 6.21 -0.20 -30.40
CA TRP A 422 7.26 -0.92 -31.14
C TRP A 422 7.57 -0.28 -32.50
N ARG A 423 6.56 0.17 -33.25
CA ARG A 423 6.72 0.90 -34.52
C ARG A 423 7.35 2.28 -34.36
N ARG A 424 7.18 2.96 -33.24
CA ARG A 424 7.82 4.26 -32.97
C ARG A 424 9.24 4.16 -32.41
N GLY A 425 9.61 3.03 -31.80
CA GLY A 425 10.94 2.77 -31.25
C GLY A 425 11.95 2.23 -32.26
N ASN A 426 11.54 1.91 -33.49
CA ASN A 426 12.42 1.46 -34.58
C ASN A 426 12.22 2.36 -35.81
N PRO A 427 12.90 3.52 -35.92
CA PRO A 427 13.00 4.22 -37.18
C PRO A 427 13.89 3.34 -38.11
N ARG A 428 13.33 2.94 -39.23
CA ARG A 428 14.00 2.14 -40.26
C ARG A 428 15.38 2.76 -40.60
N GLN A 429 16.41 1.94 -40.53
CA GLN A 429 17.56 2.12 -41.42
C GLN A 429 17.12 1.97 -42.85
#